data_1f4ded6a6d8c8dce11b9fc96cabef57f
#
_entry.id   1f4ded6a6d8c8dce11b9fc96cabef57f
#
_cell.length_a   1.000
_cell.length_b   1.000
_cell.length_c   1.000
_cell.angle_alpha   90.00
_cell.angle_beta   90.00
_cell.angle_gamma   90.00
#
_symmetry.space_group_name_H-M   'P 1'
#
loop_
_entity.id
_entity.type
_entity.pdbx_description
1 polymer ?
#
loop_
_entity_poly.entity_id
_entity_poly.type
_entity_poly.pdbx_seq_one_letter_code
_entity_poly.pdbx_strand_id
1 'polypeptide(L)'
;SPWQQVDDTLTRVDGQNQSCHVVCNPLYSAYFTRPGKDRLTVLGVLYPQAQRTYCLNAEARQLLEHIQLPRATRRCLAQWQSVPGLAEGPFLSRLDAELPRLTAYQRQWIITAAAIAAYHADPLWPVIDTLVCDDAPQFDWLTADVMHCWVHAGRPYKKLTPYVAAHHALRDAFLTRFWDYYRELRTYQQAPTAAERERLSTAFDTLFATHTGYVHLDRLIAKTQAQKAILLRVLEHPELPLHNNAAELAVRQRVRKRDVSFGPRTPEGAKAWDTFMTLADTAKKLGVSFYHYVYDRVSQANQIPKLADLITERAKELGLGASWGTTGRGASTGARTPWAT
;
A
#
# COMPACT_ATOMS: atom_id res chain seq x y z
N SER A 1 3.86 -12.72 1.21
CA SER A 1 2.55 -12.63 0.55
C SER A 1 2.68 -11.82 -0.73
N PRO A 2 2.09 -12.25 -1.86
CA PRO A 2 2.17 -11.53 -3.12
C PRO A 2 1.44 -10.17 -3.04
N TRP A 3 0.42 -10.05 -2.20
CA TRP A 3 -0.28 -8.79 -2.03
C TRP A 3 -0.70 -8.54 -0.58
N GLN A 4 -0.87 -7.28 -0.23
CA GLN A 4 -1.37 -6.83 1.05
C GLN A 4 -2.27 -5.61 0.87
N GLN A 5 -3.17 -5.40 1.83
CA GLN A 5 -3.96 -4.19 1.95
C GLN A 5 -3.36 -3.30 3.03
N VAL A 6 -3.38 -1.99 2.81
CA VAL A 6 -2.89 -1.02 3.78
C VAL A 6 -3.88 0.14 3.93
N ASP A 7 -3.99 0.64 5.15
CA ASP A 7 -4.75 1.85 5.46
C ASP A 7 -4.17 2.50 6.73
N ASP A 8 -4.46 3.76 6.97
CA ASP A 8 -4.00 4.46 8.17
C ASP A 8 -5.11 5.29 8.83
N THR A 9 -4.93 5.61 10.11
CA THR A 9 -5.79 6.55 10.83
C THR A 9 -4.98 7.36 11.82
N LEU A 10 -5.37 8.62 11.98
CA LEU A 10 -4.80 9.46 13.03
C LEU A 10 -5.11 8.88 14.42
N THR A 11 -4.15 8.94 15.30
CA THR A 11 -4.28 8.59 16.71
C THR A 11 -3.51 9.57 17.56
N ARG A 12 -3.75 9.58 18.86
CA ARG A 12 -2.97 10.38 19.82
C ARG A 12 -2.29 9.46 20.82
N VAL A 13 -1.03 9.74 21.10
CA VAL A 13 -0.24 9.07 22.13
C VAL A 13 0.45 10.15 22.92
N ASP A 14 0.26 10.19 24.23
CA ASP A 14 0.82 11.22 25.10
C ASP A 14 0.59 12.67 24.58
N GLY A 15 -0.64 12.95 24.15
CA GLY A 15 -0.99 14.26 23.58
C GLY A 15 -0.43 14.55 22.18
N GLN A 16 0.49 13.74 21.66
CA GLN A 16 1.11 13.89 20.34
C GLN A 16 0.29 13.23 19.25
N ASN A 17 0.17 13.89 18.10
CA ASN A 17 -0.46 13.32 16.93
C ASN A 17 0.45 12.24 16.34
N GLN A 18 -0.09 11.06 16.17
CA GLN A 18 0.54 9.90 15.53
C GLN A 18 -0.42 9.27 14.52
N SER A 19 0.05 8.31 13.76
CA SER A 19 -0.76 7.51 12.83
C SER A 19 -0.67 6.03 13.17
N CYS A 20 -1.81 5.35 13.21
CA CYS A 20 -1.85 3.91 13.28
C CYS A 20 -2.02 3.37 11.85
N HIS A 21 -1.00 2.69 11.37
CA HIS A 21 -1.01 1.97 10.09
C HIS A 21 -1.51 0.55 10.32
N VAL A 22 -2.31 0.07 9.39
CA VAL A 22 -2.76 -1.32 9.36
C VAL A 22 -2.31 -1.94 8.07
N VAL A 23 -1.63 -3.07 8.17
CA VAL A 23 -1.26 -3.92 7.03
C VAL A 23 -1.96 -5.26 7.20
N CYS A 24 -2.69 -5.71 6.21
CA CYS A 24 -3.46 -6.93 6.32
C CYS A 24 -3.61 -7.69 4.99
N ASN A 25 -3.96 -8.96 5.11
CA ASN A 25 -4.44 -9.83 4.05
C ASN A 25 -5.51 -10.77 4.62
N PRO A 26 -6.01 -11.79 3.91
CA PRO A 26 -7.00 -12.72 4.45
C PRO A 26 -6.57 -13.46 5.73
N LEU A 27 -5.26 -13.58 6.00
CA LEU A 27 -4.72 -14.39 7.10
C LEU A 27 -4.40 -13.60 8.35
N TYR A 28 -4.07 -12.31 8.24
CA TYR A 28 -3.68 -11.50 9.38
C TYR A 28 -4.06 -10.03 9.23
N SER A 29 -4.07 -9.32 10.35
CA SER A 29 -4.02 -7.85 10.42
C SER A 29 -2.95 -7.44 11.40
N ALA A 30 -2.04 -6.56 10.99
CA ALA A 30 -0.97 -6.04 11.82
C ALA A 30 -1.12 -4.52 11.99
N TYR A 31 -1.00 -4.06 13.23
CA TYR A 31 -1.19 -2.67 13.62
C TYR A 31 0.15 -2.06 14.04
N PHE A 32 0.42 -0.84 13.57
CA PHE A 32 1.67 -0.14 13.84
C PHE A 32 1.41 1.35 14.09
N THR A 33 1.53 1.78 15.34
CA THR A 33 1.47 3.21 15.68
C THR A 33 2.84 3.85 15.45
N ARG A 34 2.87 4.93 14.65
CA ARG A 34 4.09 5.64 14.22
C ARG A 34 3.89 7.15 14.31
N PRO A 35 4.98 7.93 14.46
CA PRO A 35 4.92 9.40 14.56
C PRO A 35 4.32 10.09 13.34
N GLY A 36 4.41 9.51 12.18
CA GLY A 36 3.93 10.09 10.91
C GLY A 36 3.23 9.10 10.01
N LYS A 37 2.86 9.57 8.82
CA LYS A 37 2.29 8.76 7.74
C LYS A 37 2.95 9.00 6.39
N ASP A 38 4.13 9.62 6.40
CA ASP A 38 4.93 9.80 5.19
C ASP A 38 5.43 8.45 4.65
N ARG A 39 5.95 8.47 3.41
CA ARG A 39 6.40 7.27 2.71
C ARG A 39 7.47 6.49 3.46
N LEU A 40 8.44 7.17 4.11
CA LEU A 40 9.47 6.49 4.89
C LEU A 40 8.90 5.82 6.13
N THR A 41 7.87 6.42 6.73
CA THR A 41 7.14 5.81 7.85
C THR A 41 6.43 4.55 7.41
N VAL A 42 5.72 4.58 6.28
CA VAL A 42 5.06 3.39 5.71
C VAL A 42 6.10 2.34 5.30
N LEU A 43 7.21 2.74 4.69
CA LEU A 43 8.32 1.82 4.41
C LEU A 43 8.80 1.10 5.68
N GLY A 44 8.96 1.82 6.79
CA GLY A 44 9.36 1.22 8.07
C GLY A 44 8.28 0.32 8.71
N VAL A 45 7.04 0.35 8.22
CA VAL A 45 5.99 -0.62 8.56
C VAL A 45 6.11 -1.89 7.70
N LEU A 46 6.36 -1.74 6.41
CA LEU A 46 6.51 -2.87 5.47
C LEU A 46 7.86 -3.57 5.61
N TYR A 47 8.89 -2.83 6.01
CA TYR A 47 10.26 -3.28 6.15
C TYR A 47 10.82 -2.85 7.53
N PRO A 48 10.41 -3.52 8.63
CA PRO A 48 10.77 -3.15 10.00
C PRO A 48 12.19 -3.62 10.34
N GLN A 49 13.20 -2.83 10.00
CA GLN A 49 14.59 -3.07 10.34
C GLN A 49 14.98 -2.32 11.62
N ALA A 50 15.89 -2.90 12.41
CA ALA A 50 16.48 -2.25 13.59
C ALA A 50 17.24 -0.96 13.22
N GLN A 51 17.92 -0.99 12.08
CA GLN A 51 18.57 0.17 11.46
C GLN A 51 18.23 0.20 9.98
N ARG A 52 17.75 1.36 9.51
CA ARG A 52 17.47 1.56 8.10
C ARG A 52 18.78 1.64 7.32
N THR A 53 18.78 1.03 6.16
CA THR A 53 19.89 1.10 5.20
C THR A 53 19.49 1.88 3.96
N TYR A 54 20.47 2.39 3.22
CA TYR A 54 20.27 3.25 2.07
C TYR A 54 21.16 2.80 0.91
N CYS A 55 20.60 2.72 -0.30
CA CYS A 55 21.29 2.30 -1.52
C CYS A 55 20.98 3.26 -2.68
N LEU A 56 21.97 3.75 -3.37
CA LEU A 56 21.80 4.57 -4.57
C LEU A 56 22.11 3.74 -5.83
N ASN A 57 21.34 2.69 -6.03
CA ASN A 57 21.40 1.83 -7.21
C ASN A 57 20.66 2.46 -8.44
N ALA A 58 20.50 1.68 -9.50
CA ALA A 58 19.80 2.12 -10.72
C ALA A 58 18.36 2.53 -10.44
N GLU A 59 17.65 1.80 -9.58
CA GLU A 59 16.26 2.08 -9.20
C GLU A 59 16.13 3.42 -8.46
N ALA A 60 16.98 3.66 -7.45
CA ALA A 60 16.98 4.95 -6.75
C ALA A 60 17.20 6.11 -7.72
N ARG A 61 18.11 5.94 -8.70
CA ARG A 61 18.40 6.97 -9.71
C ARG A 61 17.23 7.21 -10.63
N GLN A 62 16.54 6.17 -11.09
CA GLN A 62 15.31 6.30 -11.89
C GLN A 62 14.22 7.03 -11.14
N LEU A 63 14.01 6.71 -9.85
CA LEU A 63 13.03 7.41 -9.02
C LEU A 63 13.38 8.90 -8.87
N LEU A 64 14.66 9.23 -8.63
CA LEU A 64 15.12 10.61 -8.55
C LEU A 64 15.02 11.36 -9.89
N GLU A 65 15.06 10.66 -11.00
CA GLU A 65 14.79 11.23 -12.32
C GLU A 65 13.31 11.47 -12.55
N HIS A 66 12.46 10.52 -12.18
CA HIS A 66 11.00 10.65 -12.28
C HIS A 66 10.48 11.88 -11.51
N ILE A 67 10.95 12.12 -10.30
CA ILE A 67 10.60 13.31 -9.51
C ILE A 67 11.32 14.60 -9.98
N GLN A 68 12.04 14.54 -11.10
CA GLN A 68 12.74 15.67 -11.71
C GLN A 68 13.77 16.34 -10.77
N LEU A 69 14.50 15.55 -9.97
CA LEU A 69 15.60 16.07 -9.17
C LEU A 69 16.60 16.79 -10.08
N PRO A 70 17.15 17.96 -9.71
CA PRO A 70 18.05 18.74 -10.55
C PRO A 70 19.20 17.91 -11.12
N ARG A 71 19.51 18.11 -12.41
CA ARG A 71 20.50 17.31 -13.14
C ARG A 71 21.89 17.33 -12.50
N ALA A 72 22.31 18.48 -11.94
CA ALA A 72 23.57 18.61 -11.23
C ALA A 72 23.63 17.69 -10.00
N THR A 73 22.56 17.67 -9.19
CA THR A 73 22.42 16.82 -8.02
C THR A 73 22.42 15.34 -8.42
N ARG A 74 21.70 14.96 -9.47
CA ARG A 74 21.68 13.58 -10.00
C ARG A 74 23.05 13.12 -10.47
N ARG A 75 23.84 14.00 -11.11
CA ARG A 75 25.22 13.71 -11.53
C ARG A 75 26.16 13.46 -10.35
N CYS A 76 26.04 14.24 -9.28
CA CYS A 76 26.82 14.03 -8.07
C CYS A 76 26.48 12.66 -7.44
N LEU A 77 25.19 12.37 -7.25
CA LEU A 77 24.72 11.08 -6.70
C LEU A 77 25.08 9.87 -7.57
N ALA A 78 25.23 10.06 -8.89
CA ALA A 78 25.64 9.00 -9.80
C ALA A 78 27.09 8.54 -9.60
N GLN A 79 27.92 9.38 -8.99
CA GLN A 79 29.32 9.05 -8.65
C GLN A 79 29.42 8.20 -7.37
N TRP A 80 28.35 8.12 -6.59
CA TRP A 80 28.32 7.26 -5.42
C TRP A 80 28.26 5.80 -5.89
N GLN A 81 29.28 5.05 -5.54
CA GLN A 81 29.27 3.61 -5.81
C GLN A 81 28.07 2.99 -5.08
N SER A 82 27.41 2.07 -5.76
CA SER A 82 26.34 1.25 -5.15
C SER A 82 26.97 0.31 -4.11
N VAL A 83 27.33 0.85 -2.97
CA VAL A 83 27.73 0.04 -1.83
C VAL A 83 26.43 -0.54 -1.26
N PRO A 84 26.32 -1.87 -1.08
CA PRO A 84 25.15 -2.45 -0.49
C PRO A 84 24.94 -1.84 0.92
N GLY A 85 23.83 -1.12 1.08
CA GLY A 85 23.29 -0.72 2.35
C GLY A 85 24.17 0.14 3.27
N LEU A 86 24.38 1.42 2.96
CA LEU A 86 24.91 2.35 3.95
C LEU A 86 23.94 2.51 5.11
N ALA A 87 24.44 2.48 6.34
CA ALA A 87 23.66 2.84 7.54
C ALA A 87 23.29 4.33 7.52
N GLU A 88 22.25 4.70 8.27
CA GLU A 88 21.67 6.05 8.26
C GLU A 88 22.69 7.15 8.54
N GLY A 89 23.45 7.03 9.61
CA GLY A 89 24.45 8.04 9.99
C GLY A 89 25.48 8.32 8.87
N PRO A 90 26.23 7.32 8.39
CA PRO A 90 27.15 7.47 7.28
C PRO A 90 26.51 8.01 6.00
N PHE A 91 25.28 7.57 5.65
CA PHE A 91 24.58 8.05 4.47
C PHE A 91 24.23 9.55 4.59
N LEU A 92 23.65 9.96 5.71
CA LEU A 92 23.26 11.36 5.94
C LEU A 92 24.47 12.28 6.04
N SER A 93 25.53 11.87 6.74
CA SER A 93 26.77 12.64 6.85
C SER A 93 27.40 12.88 5.48
N ARG A 94 27.43 11.87 4.62
CA ARG A 94 27.93 12.01 3.25
C ARG A 94 27.04 12.93 2.43
N LEU A 95 25.71 12.79 2.55
CA LEU A 95 24.76 13.64 1.84
C LEU A 95 24.95 15.12 2.19
N ASP A 96 25.10 15.42 3.48
CA ASP A 96 25.28 16.78 3.98
C ASP A 96 26.66 17.37 3.56
N ALA A 97 27.71 16.54 3.51
CA ALA A 97 29.05 16.96 3.10
C ALA A 97 29.15 17.25 1.58
N GLU A 98 28.62 16.35 0.75
CA GLU A 98 28.74 16.47 -0.72
C GLU A 98 27.67 17.36 -1.36
N LEU A 99 26.49 17.48 -0.72
CA LEU A 99 25.34 18.25 -1.21
C LEU A 99 24.75 19.20 -0.15
N PRO A 100 25.53 20.14 0.40
CA PRO A 100 25.10 20.98 1.54
C PRO A 100 24.00 21.98 1.19
N ARG A 101 23.69 22.19 -0.10
CA ARG A 101 22.69 23.17 -0.57
C ARG A 101 21.35 22.54 -0.98
N LEU A 102 21.09 21.30 -0.60
CA LEU A 102 19.79 20.67 -0.88
C LEU A 102 18.67 21.37 -0.16
N THR A 103 17.54 21.57 -0.84
CA THR A 103 16.29 21.92 -0.17
C THR A 103 15.81 20.74 0.68
N ALA A 104 14.99 21.00 1.69
CA ALA A 104 14.39 19.95 2.52
C ALA A 104 13.63 18.90 1.66
N TYR A 105 12.92 19.36 0.61
CA TYR A 105 12.21 18.51 -0.33
C TYR A 105 13.18 17.59 -1.11
N GLN A 106 14.26 18.14 -1.67
CA GLN A 106 15.26 17.35 -2.41
C GLN A 106 15.94 16.32 -1.51
N ARG A 107 16.33 16.74 -0.29
CA ARG A 107 16.94 15.87 0.71
C ARG A 107 16.03 14.73 1.08
N GLN A 108 14.77 15.01 1.36
CA GLN A 108 13.76 14.00 1.71
C GLN A 108 13.58 12.97 0.58
N TRP A 109 13.55 13.41 -0.67
CA TRP A 109 13.42 12.50 -1.80
C TRP A 109 14.63 11.63 -2.03
N ILE A 110 15.85 12.15 -1.85
CA ILE A 110 17.08 11.35 -1.95
C ILE A 110 17.06 10.24 -0.88
N ILE A 111 16.74 10.61 0.36
CA ILE A 111 16.61 9.67 1.47
C ILE A 111 15.55 8.61 1.16
N THR A 112 14.37 9.03 0.69
CA THR A 112 13.27 8.13 0.37
C THR A 112 13.64 7.16 -0.75
N ALA A 113 14.19 7.65 -1.86
CA ALA A 113 14.58 6.81 -3.00
C ALA A 113 15.66 5.80 -2.61
N ALA A 114 16.67 6.23 -1.83
CA ALA A 114 17.73 5.35 -1.37
C ALA A 114 17.24 4.28 -0.38
N ALA A 115 16.29 4.61 0.49
CA ALA A 115 15.69 3.67 1.43
C ALA A 115 14.80 2.63 0.71
N ILE A 116 13.99 3.05 -0.27
CA ILE A 116 13.17 2.15 -1.10
C ILE A 116 14.08 1.19 -1.87
N ALA A 117 15.10 1.70 -2.52
CA ALA A 117 16.03 0.88 -3.27
C ALA A 117 16.82 -0.12 -2.39
N ALA A 118 17.11 0.23 -1.15
CA ALA A 118 17.71 -0.69 -0.18
C ALA A 118 16.74 -1.80 0.22
N TYR A 119 15.46 -1.48 0.43
CA TYR A 119 14.41 -2.45 0.72
C TYR A 119 14.24 -3.44 -0.44
N HIS A 120 14.15 -2.94 -1.66
CA HIS A 120 13.95 -3.78 -2.85
C HIS A 120 15.18 -4.64 -3.19
N ALA A 121 16.36 -4.21 -2.78
CA ALA A 121 17.61 -4.93 -3.00
C ALA A 121 17.92 -5.98 -1.90
N ASP A 122 17.18 -6.00 -0.80
CA ASP A 122 17.42 -6.95 0.29
C ASP A 122 16.96 -8.37 -0.10
N PRO A 123 17.89 -9.33 -0.28
CA PRO A 123 17.54 -10.68 -0.68
C PRO A 123 16.88 -11.49 0.46
N LEU A 124 17.00 -11.04 1.70
CA LEU A 124 16.47 -11.72 2.88
C LEU A 124 15.05 -11.28 3.22
N TRP A 125 14.58 -10.16 2.64
CA TRP A 125 13.26 -9.62 2.91
C TRP A 125 12.42 -9.61 1.63
N PRO A 126 11.38 -10.44 1.53
CA PRO A 126 10.56 -10.49 0.32
C PRO A 126 9.76 -9.19 0.16
N VAL A 127 9.93 -8.53 -0.97
CA VAL A 127 9.12 -7.38 -1.36
C VAL A 127 7.70 -7.84 -1.70
N ILE A 128 6.72 -7.09 -1.26
CA ILE A 128 5.32 -7.30 -1.62
C ILE A 128 5.16 -6.94 -3.10
N ASP A 129 4.54 -7.81 -3.91
CA ASP A 129 4.36 -7.52 -5.32
C ASP A 129 3.33 -6.42 -5.53
N THR A 130 2.16 -6.51 -4.88
CA THR A 130 1.09 -5.51 -5.02
C THR A 130 0.57 -5.02 -3.67
N LEU A 131 0.51 -3.70 -3.52
CA LEU A 131 -0.13 -3.04 -2.38
C LEU A 131 -1.52 -2.54 -2.78
N VAL A 132 -2.56 -3.01 -2.09
CA VAL A 132 -3.94 -2.53 -2.29
C VAL A 132 -4.24 -1.43 -1.28
N CYS A 133 -4.51 -0.21 -1.76
CA CYS A 133 -4.67 0.97 -0.92
C CYS A 133 -5.68 1.98 -1.52
N ASP A 134 -5.85 3.11 -0.87
CA ASP A 134 -6.45 4.29 -1.50
C ASP A 134 -5.44 5.00 -2.44
N ASP A 135 -5.83 6.14 -3.04
CA ASP A 135 -4.96 6.92 -3.94
C ASP A 135 -4.03 7.89 -3.19
N ALA A 136 -3.67 7.58 -1.95
CA ALA A 136 -2.79 8.45 -1.16
C ALA A 136 -1.31 8.26 -1.57
N PRO A 137 -0.59 9.35 -1.87
CA PRO A 137 0.73 9.28 -2.51
C PRO A 137 1.84 8.67 -1.64
N GLN A 138 1.61 8.48 -0.34
CA GLN A 138 2.59 7.81 0.54
C GLN A 138 2.75 6.32 0.24
N PHE A 139 1.81 5.69 -0.47
CA PHE A 139 1.86 4.29 -0.82
C PHE A 139 2.58 4.01 -2.14
N ASP A 140 2.76 5.05 -2.97
CA ASP A 140 3.45 4.90 -4.25
C ASP A 140 4.91 4.47 -4.05
N TRP A 141 5.41 3.62 -4.95
CA TRP A 141 6.80 3.16 -5.07
C TRP A 141 7.31 2.26 -3.94
N LEU A 142 6.48 1.88 -2.98
CA LEU A 142 6.88 1.00 -1.88
C LEU A 142 6.91 -0.48 -2.28
N THR A 143 6.20 -0.84 -3.32
CA THR A 143 6.04 -2.19 -3.84
C THR A 143 6.19 -2.20 -5.35
N ALA A 144 6.31 -3.38 -5.95
CA ALA A 144 6.45 -3.48 -7.41
C ALA A 144 5.24 -2.89 -8.15
N ASP A 145 4.05 -3.09 -7.59
CA ASP A 145 2.79 -2.60 -8.12
C ASP A 145 1.88 -2.06 -7.02
N VAL A 146 0.97 -1.17 -7.39
CA VAL A 146 -0.09 -0.66 -6.53
C VAL A 146 -1.42 -0.92 -7.21
N MET A 147 -2.44 -1.27 -6.44
CA MET A 147 -3.82 -1.33 -6.89
C MET A 147 -4.68 -0.39 -6.05
N HIS A 148 -5.38 0.53 -6.70
CA HIS A 148 -6.28 1.44 -6.00
C HIS A 148 -7.65 0.82 -5.76
N CYS A 149 -8.19 1.11 -4.59
CA CYS A 149 -9.53 0.69 -4.18
C CYS A 149 -10.61 1.33 -5.07
N TRP A 150 -11.40 0.52 -5.77
CA TRP A 150 -12.51 0.98 -6.60
C TRP A 150 -13.58 1.77 -5.83
N VAL A 151 -13.80 1.42 -4.57
CA VAL A 151 -14.75 2.16 -3.71
C VAL A 151 -14.23 3.58 -3.46
N HIS A 152 -12.92 3.74 -3.23
CA HIS A 152 -12.29 5.07 -3.10
C HIS A 152 -12.34 5.85 -4.41
N ALA A 153 -12.08 5.21 -5.55
CA ALA A 153 -12.20 5.83 -6.88
C ALA A 153 -13.63 6.32 -7.17
N GLY A 154 -14.66 5.64 -6.64
CA GLY A 154 -16.07 6.05 -6.78
C GLY A 154 -16.51 7.17 -5.83
N ARG A 155 -15.83 7.38 -4.69
CA ARG A 155 -16.22 8.39 -3.69
C ARG A 155 -16.27 9.84 -4.22
N PRO A 156 -15.32 10.34 -5.05
CA PRO A 156 -15.37 11.68 -5.60
C PRO A 156 -16.63 11.95 -6.43
N TYR A 157 -17.06 11.00 -7.24
CA TYR A 157 -18.30 11.10 -8.01
C TYR A 157 -19.54 11.23 -7.13
N LYS A 158 -19.60 10.41 -6.07
CA LYS A 158 -20.69 10.46 -5.08
C LYS A 158 -20.72 11.77 -4.30
N LYS A 159 -19.53 12.35 -4.00
CA LYS A 159 -19.38 13.60 -3.26
C LYS A 159 -19.60 14.85 -4.13
N LEU A 160 -19.65 14.68 -5.45
CA LEU A 160 -19.91 15.80 -6.35
C LEU A 160 -21.34 16.30 -6.14
N THR A 161 -21.48 17.59 -5.78
CA THR A 161 -22.77 18.23 -5.50
C THR A 161 -23.07 19.30 -6.56
N PRO A 162 -23.71 18.93 -7.69
CA PRO A 162 -24.09 19.89 -8.71
C PRO A 162 -25.16 20.88 -8.21
N TYR A 163 -25.16 22.09 -8.72
CA TYR A 163 -26.19 23.10 -8.43
C TYR A 163 -27.38 23.03 -9.39
N VAL A 164 -27.22 22.38 -10.55
CA VAL A 164 -28.21 22.34 -11.63
C VAL A 164 -28.76 20.93 -11.77
N ALA A 165 -30.09 20.79 -11.90
CA ALA A 165 -30.76 19.50 -12.00
C ALA A 165 -30.22 18.62 -13.14
N ALA A 166 -29.93 19.21 -14.30
CA ALA A 166 -29.33 18.50 -15.42
C ALA A 166 -27.96 17.87 -15.08
N HIS A 167 -27.12 18.55 -14.28
CA HIS A 167 -25.83 18.02 -13.85
C HIS A 167 -25.97 16.91 -12.82
N HIS A 168 -27.02 16.92 -11.96
CA HIS A 168 -27.36 15.80 -11.11
C HIS A 168 -27.66 14.55 -11.93
N ALA A 169 -28.50 14.67 -12.97
CA ALA A 169 -28.84 13.57 -13.86
C ALA A 169 -27.58 12.98 -14.56
N LEU A 170 -26.67 13.84 -15.05
CA LEU A 170 -25.42 13.40 -15.66
C LEU A 170 -24.53 12.64 -14.68
N ARG A 171 -24.35 13.18 -13.45
CA ARG A 171 -23.58 12.50 -12.37
C ARG A 171 -24.18 11.14 -12.03
N ASP A 172 -25.50 11.07 -11.83
CA ASP A 172 -26.17 9.84 -11.39
C ASP A 172 -26.16 8.78 -12.50
N ALA A 173 -26.34 9.17 -13.76
CA ALA A 173 -26.20 8.28 -14.91
C ALA A 173 -24.77 7.71 -15.04
N PHE A 174 -23.74 8.56 -14.88
CA PHE A 174 -22.36 8.11 -14.89
C PHE A 174 -22.05 7.19 -13.71
N LEU A 175 -22.52 7.54 -12.50
CA LEU A 175 -22.28 6.77 -11.30
C LEU A 175 -22.94 5.37 -11.38
N THR A 176 -24.10 5.26 -12.01
CA THR A 176 -24.74 3.97 -12.29
C THR A 176 -23.85 3.10 -13.17
N ARG A 177 -23.37 3.64 -14.30
CA ARG A 177 -22.46 2.92 -15.22
C ARG A 177 -21.14 2.54 -14.54
N PHE A 178 -20.60 3.39 -13.67
CA PHE A 178 -19.39 3.10 -12.89
C PHE A 178 -19.59 1.88 -11.99
N TRP A 179 -20.72 1.80 -11.28
CA TRP A 179 -21.00 0.66 -10.40
C TRP A 179 -21.43 -0.59 -11.16
N ASP A 180 -22.02 -0.45 -12.34
CA ASP A 180 -22.28 -1.58 -13.25
C ASP A 180 -20.95 -2.21 -13.68
N TYR A 181 -19.99 -1.40 -14.11
CA TYR A 181 -18.66 -1.86 -14.48
C TYR A 181 -17.94 -2.52 -13.30
N TYR A 182 -18.03 -1.95 -12.09
CA TYR A 182 -17.50 -2.58 -10.88
C TYR A 182 -18.11 -3.97 -10.63
N ARG A 183 -19.41 -4.15 -10.87
CA ARG A 183 -20.07 -5.47 -10.76
C ARG A 183 -19.55 -6.46 -11.80
N GLU A 184 -19.28 -6.02 -13.01
CA GLU A 184 -18.66 -6.86 -14.04
C GLU A 184 -17.26 -7.32 -13.63
N LEU A 185 -16.43 -6.45 -13.06
CA LEU A 185 -15.12 -6.84 -12.50
C LEU A 185 -15.26 -7.90 -11.39
N ARG A 186 -16.26 -7.78 -10.53
CA ARG A 186 -16.54 -8.81 -9.52
C ARG A 186 -16.96 -10.15 -10.12
N THR A 187 -17.72 -10.13 -11.20
CA THR A 187 -18.08 -11.36 -11.92
C THR A 187 -16.86 -11.99 -12.57
N TYR A 188 -16.00 -11.17 -13.18
CA TYR A 188 -14.73 -11.63 -13.75
C TYR A 188 -13.84 -12.35 -12.73
N GLN A 189 -13.75 -11.86 -11.49
CA GLN A 189 -12.96 -12.50 -10.42
C GLN A 189 -13.40 -13.94 -10.15
N GLN A 190 -14.66 -14.27 -10.36
CA GLN A 190 -15.20 -15.62 -10.11
C GLN A 190 -14.89 -16.61 -11.22
N ALA A 191 -14.78 -16.12 -12.47
CA ALA A 191 -14.51 -16.94 -13.65
C ALA A 191 -13.65 -16.16 -14.67
N PRO A 192 -12.35 -15.94 -14.38
CA PRO A 192 -11.49 -15.14 -15.22
C PRO A 192 -11.16 -15.87 -16.53
N THR A 193 -11.35 -15.16 -17.66
CA THR A 193 -10.96 -15.62 -18.99
C THR A 193 -10.20 -14.54 -19.76
N ALA A 194 -9.36 -14.93 -20.72
CA ALA A 194 -8.62 -13.97 -21.55
C ALA A 194 -9.55 -13.08 -22.37
N ALA A 195 -10.64 -13.64 -22.90
CA ALA A 195 -11.64 -12.89 -23.68
C ALA A 195 -12.35 -11.83 -22.80
N GLU A 196 -12.71 -12.20 -21.58
CA GLU A 196 -13.41 -11.29 -20.66
C GLU A 196 -12.48 -10.19 -20.15
N ARG A 197 -11.17 -10.51 -19.93
CA ARG A 197 -10.14 -9.55 -19.62
C ARG A 197 -10.02 -8.47 -20.68
N GLU A 198 -9.95 -8.86 -21.96
CA GLU A 198 -9.86 -7.94 -23.09
C GLU A 198 -11.12 -7.08 -23.22
N ARG A 199 -12.30 -7.71 -23.09
CA ARG A 199 -13.59 -7.02 -23.12
C ARG A 199 -13.67 -5.96 -22.02
N LEU A 200 -13.32 -6.31 -20.79
CA LEU A 200 -13.35 -5.38 -19.65
C LEU A 200 -12.34 -4.25 -19.80
N SER A 201 -11.15 -4.51 -20.33
CA SER A 201 -10.17 -3.47 -20.61
C SER A 201 -10.71 -2.45 -21.61
N THR A 202 -11.38 -2.92 -22.68
CA THR A 202 -12.01 -2.06 -23.71
C THR A 202 -13.23 -1.33 -23.14
N ALA A 203 -14.04 -2.00 -22.31
CA ALA A 203 -15.20 -1.39 -21.66
C ALA A 203 -14.78 -0.27 -20.69
N PHE A 204 -13.62 -0.40 -20.02
CA PHE A 204 -13.04 0.68 -19.23
C PHE A 204 -12.76 1.91 -20.09
N ASP A 205 -12.06 1.75 -21.21
CA ASP A 205 -11.75 2.86 -22.11
C ASP A 205 -13.02 3.54 -22.59
N THR A 206 -14.04 2.77 -22.97
CA THR A 206 -15.35 3.30 -23.43
C THR A 206 -16.05 4.07 -22.32
N LEU A 207 -16.05 3.55 -21.08
CA LEU A 207 -16.70 4.20 -19.95
C LEU A 207 -16.02 5.52 -19.59
N PHE A 208 -14.70 5.54 -19.53
CA PHE A 208 -13.93 6.70 -19.10
C PHE A 208 -13.50 7.64 -20.24
N ALA A 209 -13.82 7.32 -21.49
CA ALA A 209 -13.82 8.28 -22.60
C ALA A 209 -15.08 9.16 -22.63
N THR A 210 -16.06 8.94 -21.75
CA THR A 210 -17.32 9.70 -21.69
C THR A 210 -17.05 11.18 -21.42
N HIS A 211 -17.61 12.04 -22.27
CA HIS A 211 -17.66 13.48 -22.08
C HIS A 211 -19.09 13.91 -21.82
N THR A 212 -19.37 14.45 -20.65
CA THR A 212 -20.74 14.79 -20.22
C THR A 212 -21.11 16.23 -20.48
N GLY A 213 -20.14 17.12 -20.69
CA GLY A 213 -20.30 18.56 -20.72
C GLY A 213 -20.37 19.22 -19.32
N TYR A 214 -20.37 18.42 -18.26
CA TYR A 214 -20.24 18.92 -16.89
C TYR A 214 -18.77 18.87 -16.46
N VAL A 215 -18.07 20.00 -16.55
CA VAL A 215 -16.61 20.12 -16.37
C VAL A 215 -16.07 19.43 -15.12
N HIS A 216 -16.77 19.53 -13.98
CA HIS A 216 -16.31 18.89 -12.74
C HIS A 216 -16.38 17.37 -12.81
N LEU A 217 -17.44 16.82 -13.44
CA LEU A 217 -17.57 15.39 -13.66
C LEU A 217 -16.53 14.89 -14.67
N ASP A 218 -16.36 15.61 -15.79
CA ASP A 218 -15.41 15.26 -16.84
C ASP A 218 -13.95 15.24 -16.33
N ARG A 219 -13.59 16.14 -15.40
CA ARG A 219 -12.27 16.11 -14.72
C ARG A 219 -12.08 14.87 -13.87
N LEU A 220 -13.12 14.42 -13.14
CA LEU A 220 -13.05 13.17 -12.36
C LEU A 220 -12.92 11.96 -13.26
N ILE A 221 -13.67 11.94 -14.38
CA ILE A 221 -13.59 10.87 -15.40
C ILE A 221 -12.17 10.78 -15.96
N ALA A 222 -11.59 11.90 -16.38
CA ALA A 222 -10.23 11.95 -16.90
C ALA A 222 -9.18 11.50 -15.86
N LYS A 223 -9.34 11.91 -14.59
CA LYS A 223 -8.46 11.44 -13.49
C LYS A 223 -8.53 9.92 -13.36
N THR A 224 -9.73 9.33 -13.40
CA THR A 224 -9.88 7.88 -13.27
C THR A 224 -9.35 7.15 -14.51
N GLN A 225 -9.54 7.71 -15.70
CA GLN A 225 -8.97 7.17 -16.93
C GLN A 225 -7.43 7.08 -16.86
N ALA A 226 -6.77 8.11 -16.34
CA ALA A 226 -5.32 8.10 -16.17
C ALA A 226 -4.83 7.03 -15.18
N GLN A 227 -5.70 6.50 -14.33
CA GLN A 227 -5.38 5.45 -13.37
C GLN A 227 -5.72 4.03 -13.87
N LYS A 228 -5.99 3.85 -15.17
CA LYS A 228 -6.40 2.56 -15.76
C LYS A 228 -5.52 1.40 -15.33
N ALA A 229 -4.21 1.52 -15.49
CA ALA A 229 -3.26 0.44 -15.19
C ALA A 229 -3.33 0.00 -13.71
N ILE A 230 -3.48 0.97 -12.80
CA ILE A 230 -3.54 0.74 -11.35
C ILE A 230 -4.89 0.13 -10.94
N LEU A 231 -6.00 0.62 -11.53
CA LEU A 231 -7.34 0.14 -11.21
C LEU A 231 -7.64 -1.24 -11.82
N LEU A 232 -7.03 -1.58 -12.96
CA LEU A 232 -7.27 -2.83 -13.68
C LEU A 232 -6.26 -3.95 -13.37
N ARG A 233 -5.44 -3.82 -12.32
CA ARG A 233 -4.56 -4.92 -11.86
C ARG A 233 -5.31 -6.22 -11.60
N VAL A 234 -6.55 -6.15 -11.19
CA VAL A 234 -7.44 -7.30 -11.01
C VAL A 234 -7.62 -8.13 -12.30
N LEU A 235 -7.43 -7.55 -13.47
CA LEU A 235 -7.51 -8.28 -14.74
C LEU A 235 -6.30 -9.19 -14.98
N GLU A 236 -5.16 -8.87 -14.37
CA GLU A 236 -3.95 -9.69 -14.39
C GLU A 236 -3.92 -10.65 -13.19
N HIS A 237 -4.42 -10.21 -12.05
CA HIS A 237 -4.44 -10.90 -10.77
C HIS A 237 -5.86 -10.93 -10.19
N PRO A 238 -6.74 -11.84 -10.65
CA PRO A 238 -8.15 -11.88 -10.22
C PRO A 238 -8.35 -12.10 -8.72
N GLU A 239 -7.34 -12.59 -8.01
CA GLU A 239 -7.32 -12.78 -6.56
C GLU A 239 -7.18 -11.45 -5.77
N LEU A 240 -6.81 -10.35 -6.43
CA LEU A 240 -6.73 -9.04 -5.77
C LEU A 240 -8.12 -8.51 -5.40
N PRO A 241 -8.34 -8.05 -4.16
CA PRO A 241 -9.63 -7.49 -3.79
C PRO A 241 -9.85 -6.14 -4.47
N LEU A 242 -11.01 -5.94 -5.09
CA LEU A 242 -11.41 -4.66 -5.71
C LEU A 242 -11.57 -3.50 -4.72
N HIS A 243 -11.53 -3.77 -3.44
CA HIS A 243 -11.73 -2.79 -2.38
C HIS A 243 -10.77 -2.99 -1.22
N ASN A 244 -10.50 -1.91 -0.49
CA ASN A 244 -9.63 -1.92 0.69
C ASN A 244 -10.38 -2.16 2.01
N ASN A 245 -11.55 -2.81 1.97
CA ASN A 245 -12.44 -2.95 3.12
C ASN A 245 -11.80 -3.66 4.31
N ALA A 246 -10.90 -4.63 4.09
CA ALA A 246 -10.30 -5.36 5.21
C ALA A 246 -9.41 -4.44 6.05
N ALA A 247 -8.60 -3.59 5.41
CA ALA A 247 -7.79 -2.60 6.11
C ALA A 247 -8.67 -1.49 6.72
N GLU A 248 -9.69 -0.99 5.99
CA GLU A 248 -10.64 0.00 6.51
C GLU A 248 -11.40 -0.50 7.76
N LEU A 249 -11.82 -1.76 7.77
CA LEU A 249 -12.51 -2.36 8.93
C LEU A 249 -11.57 -2.51 10.12
N ALA A 250 -10.33 -2.89 9.90
CA ALA A 250 -9.31 -2.97 10.94
C ALA A 250 -8.99 -1.57 11.51
N VAL A 251 -8.82 -0.57 10.64
CA VAL A 251 -8.68 0.84 11.06
C VAL A 251 -9.90 1.29 11.87
N ARG A 252 -11.11 0.95 11.45
CA ARG A 252 -12.35 1.30 12.19
C ARG A 252 -12.40 0.68 13.58
N GLN A 253 -11.86 -0.52 13.77
CA GLN A 253 -11.75 -1.12 15.12
C GLN A 253 -10.80 -0.29 15.99
N ARG A 254 -9.66 0.19 15.45
CA ARG A 254 -8.74 1.08 16.16
C ARG A 254 -9.43 2.38 16.57
N VAL A 255 -10.21 2.99 15.66
CA VAL A 255 -10.98 4.20 15.93
C VAL A 255 -12.00 3.96 17.06
N ARG A 256 -12.81 2.91 16.97
CA ARG A 256 -13.80 2.57 18.02
C ARG A 256 -13.16 2.36 19.40
N LYS A 257 -12.03 1.64 19.44
CA LYS A 257 -11.29 1.43 20.69
C LYS A 257 -10.79 2.76 21.25
N ARG A 258 -10.28 3.66 20.42
CA ARG A 258 -9.86 5.01 20.80
C ARG A 258 -11.04 5.83 21.35
N ASP A 259 -12.20 5.77 20.68
CA ASP A 259 -13.38 6.54 21.07
C ASP A 259 -13.93 6.11 22.44
N VAL A 260 -13.79 4.83 22.79
CA VAL A 260 -14.22 4.30 24.11
C VAL A 260 -13.19 4.58 25.21
N SER A 261 -11.88 4.49 24.93
CA SER A 261 -10.82 4.51 25.95
C SER A 261 -9.90 5.73 25.87
N PHE A 262 -10.23 6.71 25.01
CA PHE A 262 -9.47 7.95 24.77
C PHE A 262 -8.03 7.75 24.27
N GLY A 263 -7.70 6.53 23.82
CA GLY A 263 -6.39 6.20 23.26
C GLY A 263 -5.31 5.86 24.29
N PRO A 264 -4.13 5.40 23.81
CA PRO A 264 -3.00 5.10 24.67
C PRO A 264 -2.33 6.40 25.16
N ARG A 265 -1.89 6.39 26.41
CA ARG A 265 -1.26 7.55 27.05
C ARG A 265 0.27 7.51 27.06
N THR A 266 0.86 6.37 26.69
CA THR A 266 2.31 6.19 26.63
C THR A 266 2.71 5.43 25.37
N PRO A 267 3.98 5.54 24.92
CA PRO A 267 4.49 4.73 23.81
C PRO A 267 4.36 3.22 24.05
N GLU A 268 4.61 2.75 25.28
CA GLU A 268 4.46 1.34 25.67
C GLU A 268 3.00 0.91 25.59
N GLY A 269 2.08 1.76 26.02
CA GLY A 269 0.65 1.54 25.89
C GLY A 269 0.21 1.47 24.42
N ALA A 270 0.77 2.31 23.55
CA ALA A 270 0.53 2.24 22.11
C ALA A 270 1.03 0.93 21.50
N LYS A 271 2.25 0.50 21.86
CA LYS A 271 2.82 -0.78 21.44
C LYS A 271 1.99 -1.97 21.94
N ALA A 272 1.52 -1.92 23.19
CA ALA A 272 0.63 -2.95 23.73
C ALA A 272 -0.69 -3.02 22.94
N TRP A 273 -1.29 -1.88 22.62
CA TRP A 273 -2.48 -1.84 21.76
C TRP A 273 -2.23 -2.46 20.40
N ASP A 274 -1.15 -2.08 19.72
CA ASP A 274 -0.78 -2.62 18.42
C ASP A 274 -0.61 -4.14 18.49
N THR A 275 0.09 -4.63 19.52
CA THR A 275 0.32 -6.07 19.73
C THR A 275 -1.00 -6.82 19.96
N PHE A 276 -1.81 -6.39 20.91
CA PHE A 276 -3.04 -7.10 21.25
C PHE A 276 -4.09 -7.01 20.14
N MET A 277 -4.18 -5.90 19.43
CA MET A 277 -5.07 -5.79 18.27
C MET A 277 -4.59 -6.69 17.12
N THR A 278 -3.29 -6.75 16.87
CA THR A 278 -2.70 -7.67 15.88
C THR A 278 -3.03 -9.13 16.22
N LEU A 279 -2.82 -9.53 17.47
CA LEU A 279 -3.12 -10.89 17.90
C LEU A 279 -4.62 -11.22 17.81
N ALA A 280 -5.49 -10.31 18.27
CA ALA A 280 -6.93 -10.52 18.28
C ALA A 280 -7.52 -10.65 16.86
N ASP A 281 -7.17 -9.72 15.97
CA ASP A 281 -7.66 -9.74 14.60
C ASP A 281 -7.08 -10.89 13.79
N THR A 282 -5.81 -11.22 14.01
CA THR A 282 -5.17 -12.37 13.35
C THR A 282 -5.77 -13.67 13.84
N ALA A 283 -5.95 -13.87 15.15
CA ALA A 283 -6.61 -15.05 15.70
C ALA A 283 -8.01 -15.22 15.11
N LYS A 284 -8.80 -14.13 15.03
CA LYS A 284 -10.13 -14.14 14.41
C LYS A 284 -10.10 -14.61 12.95
N LYS A 285 -9.16 -14.11 12.15
CA LYS A 285 -9.00 -14.50 10.73
C LYS A 285 -8.62 -15.96 10.56
N LEU A 286 -7.87 -16.49 11.50
CA LEU A 286 -7.44 -17.90 11.52
C LEU A 286 -8.46 -18.84 12.18
N GLY A 287 -9.60 -18.33 12.67
CA GLY A 287 -10.62 -19.13 13.35
C GLY A 287 -10.21 -19.56 14.76
N VAL A 288 -9.24 -18.88 15.37
CA VAL A 288 -8.74 -19.16 16.73
C VAL A 288 -9.38 -18.21 17.73
N SER A 289 -9.88 -18.74 18.86
CA SER A 289 -10.36 -17.90 19.95
C SER A 289 -9.19 -17.11 20.55
N PHE A 290 -9.27 -15.78 20.50
CA PHE A 290 -8.24 -14.91 21.08
C PHE A 290 -8.06 -15.15 22.59
N TYR A 291 -9.18 -15.33 23.33
CA TYR A 291 -9.15 -15.62 24.77
C TYR A 291 -8.39 -16.92 25.05
N HIS A 292 -8.74 -18.01 24.37
CA HIS A 292 -8.07 -19.30 24.57
C HIS A 292 -6.60 -19.25 24.14
N TYR A 293 -6.29 -18.51 23.07
CA TYR A 293 -4.90 -18.32 22.63
C TYR A 293 -4.05 -17.60 23.69
N VAL A 294 -4.56 -16.51 24.26
CA VAL A 294 -3.85 -15.76 25.30
C VAL A 294 -3.73 -16.62 26.58
N TYR A 295 -4.81 -17.29 26.97
CA TYR A 295 -4.79 -18.20 28.12
C TYR A 295 -3.72 -19.30 27.95
N ASP A 296 -3.70 -19.96 26.81
CA ASP A 296 -2.72 -21.00 26.47
C ASP A 296 -1.27 -20.51 26.55
N ARG A 297 -1.01 -19.26 26.10
CA ARG A 297 0.34 -18.65 26.21
C ARG A 297 0.71 -18.28 27.63
N VAL A 298 -0.20 -17.66 28.38
CA VAL A 298 0.05 -17.22 29.76
C VAL A 298 0.19 -18.41 30.70
N SER A 299 -0.62 -19.46 30.54
CA SER A 299 -0.53 -20.70 31.30
C SER A 299 0.63 -21.61 30.89
N GLN A 300 1.36 -21.24 29.83
CA GLN A 300 2.46 -22.04 29.25
C GLN A 300 2.05 -23.46 28.77
N ALA A 301 0.75 -23.69 28.57
CA ALA A 301 0.25 -24.97 28.07
C ALA A 301 0.72 -25.26 26.64
N ASN A 302 0.86 -24.23 25.81
CA ASN A 302 1.36 -24.27 24.43
C ASN A 302 0.69 -25.34 23.54
N GLN A 303 -0.60 -25.60 23.78
CA GLN A 303 -1.38 -26.56 23.00
C GLN A 303 -1.90 -25.99 21.68
N ILE A 304 -2.11 -24.67 21.61
CA ILE A 304 -2.51 -23.99 20.40
C ILE A 304 -1.24 -23.61 19.60
N PRO A 305 -1.11 -23.93 18.29
CA PRO A 305 0.03 -23.52 17.49
C PRO A 305 0.22 -22.00 17.52
N LYS A 306 1.45 -21.52 17.29
CA LYS A 306 1.69 -20.08 17.17
C LYS A 306 0.91 -19.54 15.97
N LEU A 307 0.34 -18.33 16.09
CA LEU A 307 -0.38 -17.72 14.96
C LEU A 307 0.50 -17.58 13.72
N ALA A 308 1.80 -17.36 13.87
CA ALA A 308 2.75 -17.31 12.75
C ALA A 308 2.83 -18.65 12.00
N ASP A 309 2.82 -19.77 12.71
CA ASP A 309 2.85 -21.11 12.11
C ASP A 309 1.55 -21.39 11.35
N LEU A 310 0.41 -21.04 11.94
CA LEU A 310 -0.91 -21.13 11.30
C LEU A 310 -1.02 -20.23 10.05
N ILE A 311 -0.46 -19.02 10.09
CA ILE A 311 -0.39 -18.14 8.91
C ILE A 311 0.42 -18.81 7.82
N THR A 312 1.58 -19.40 8.15
CA THR A 312 2.46 -20.05 7.18
C THR A 312 1.80 -21.26 6.52
N GLU A 313 1.08 -22.07 7.29
CA GLU A 313 0.33 -23.23 6.80
C GLU A 313 -0.80 -22.79 5.87
N ARG A 314 -1.67 -21.90 6.34
CA ARG A 314 -2.79 -21.36 5.55
C ARG A 314 -2.35 -20.59 4.30
N ALA A 315 -1.19 -19.93 4.36
CA ALA A 315 -0.65 -19.20 3.21
C ALA A 315 -0.31 -20.16 2.05
N LYS A 316 0.16 -21.36 2.34
CA LYS A 316 0.41 -22.41 1.32
C LYS A 316 -0.89 -22.84 0.66
N GLU A 317 -1.95 -23.07 1.44
CA GLU A 317 -3.27 -23.49 0.94
C GLU A 317 -3.90 -22.43 0.02
N LEU A 318 -3.72 -21.15 0.36
CA LEU A 318 -4.32 -20.01 -0.35
C LEU A 318 -3.42 -19.40 -1.45
N GLY A 319 -2.25 -20.00 -1.71
CA GLY A 319 -1.29 -19.42 -2.68
C GLY A 319 -0.70 -18.08 -2.25
N LEU A 320 -0.79 -17.71 -0.97
CA LEU A 320 -0.29 -16.46 -0.41
C LEU A 320 1.14 -16.59 0.18
N GLY A 321 1.76 -17.76 0.07
CA GLY A 321 3.06 -18.06 0.67
C GLY A 321 4.27 -17.66 -0.17
N ALA A 322 4.07 -17.30 -1.44
CA ALA A 322 5.14 -16.92 -2.36
C ALA A 322 4.78 -15.64 -3.13
N SER A 323 5.81 -14.92 -3.56
CA SER A 323 5.66 -13.81 -4.48
C SER A 323 5.34 -14.32 -5.90
N TRP A 324 4.50 -13.61 -6.65
CA TRP A 324 4.24 -13.90 -8.06
C TRP A 324 5.50 -13.77 -8.92
N GLY A 325 6.46 -12.93 -8.49
CA GLY A 325 7.72 -12.72 -9.18
C GLY A 325 8.70 -13.89 -9.10
N THR A 326 8.50 -14.85 -8.19
CA THR A 326 9.42 -16.00 -8.05
C THR A 326 9.15 -17.12 -9.06
N THR A 327 7.96 -17.20 -9.64
CA THR A 327 7.61 -18.16 -10.69
C THR A 327 8.01 -17.70 -12.09
N GLY A 328 8.37 -16.42 -12.28
CA GLY A 328 8.71 -15.82 -13.58
C GLY A 328 10.12 -15.25 -13.71
N ARG A 329 11.00 -15.38 -12.72
CA ARG A 329 12.42 -14.97 -12.84
C ARG A 329 13.30 -16.03 -13.50
N GLY A 330 12.80 -16.71 -14.51
CA GLY A 330 13.59 -17.32 -15.54
C GLY A 330 14.11 -16.20 -16.44
N ALA A 331 15.36 -15.86 -16.27
CA ALA A 331 16.26 -15.13 -17.20
C ALA A 331 15.58 -14.32 -18.34
N SER A 332 14.81 -13.30 -18.05
CA SER A 332 14.62 -12.19 -18.96
C SER A 332 15.34 -10.97 -18.34
N THR A 333 16.48 -10.65 -18.92
CA THR A 333 17.23 -9.41 -18.72
C THR A 333 16.48 -8.20 -19.31
N GLY A 334 15.23 -8.06 -18.94
CA GLY A 334 14.40 -6.89 -19.21
C GLY A 334 13.97 -6.34 -17.86
N ALA A 335 14.68 -5.33 -17.38
CA ALA A 335 14.24 -4.53 -16.24
C ALA A 335 12.80 -4.08 -16.52
N ARG A 336 11.83 -4.72 -15.85
CA ARG A 336 10.52 -4.09 -15.71
C ARG A 336 10.78 -2.82 -14.92
N THR A 337 10.72 -1.70 -15.60
CA THR A 337 10.71 -0.40 -14.95
C THR A 337 9.33 -0.27 -14.28
N PRO A 338 9.25 -0.20 -12.95
CA PRO A 338 7.98 0.00 -12.22
C PRO A 338 7.30 1.33 -12.58
N TRP A 339 7.87 2.09 -13.48
CA TRP A 339 7.61 3.52 -13.70
C TRP A 339 7.26 3.87 -15.15
N ALA A 340 7.03 2.89 -16.01
CA ALA A 340 6.57 3.15 -17.37
C ALA A 340 5.05 3.38 -17.37
N THR A 341 4.65 4.63 -17.27
CA THR A 341 3.38 5.18 -17.76
C THR A 341 3.67 6.29 -18.72
#